data_078d5fbb414d62b7b900035e54c1b976
#
_entry.id   078d5fbb414d62b7b900035e54c1b976
#
_cell.length_a   1.000
_cell.length_b   1.000
_cell.length_c   1.000
_cell.angle_alpha   90.00
_cell.angle_beta   90.00
_cell.angle_gamma   90.00
#
_symmetry.space_group_name_H-M   'P 1'
#
loop_
_entity.id
_entity.type
_entity.pdbx_description
1 polymer ?
#
loop_
_entity_poly.entity_id
_entity_poly.type
_entity_poly.pdbx_seq_one_letter_code
_entity_poly.pdbx_strand_id
1 'polypeptide(L)'
;MRYSIIAALLYLTGCSSYFLANYDTNEYALINDIRTTAELSKLHCKDVTYMRNAAEIIFYKATAFKNFTSGFGHNEDSISAASNLLNIAKGLNEKYNSGVVPSIAYCESKVSSLEDTSKAIQTIIARKPR
;
A
#
# COMPACT_ATOMS: atom_id res chain seq x y z
N MET A 1 1.17 -2.42 55.22
CA MET A 1 1.04 -1.40 54.15
C MET A 1 2.10 -1.46 53.02
N ARG A 2 2.89 -2.51 52.92
CA ARG A 2 3.93 -2.59 51.87
C ARG A 2 3.62 -3.51 50.69
N TYR A 3 2.46 -4.13 50.65
CA TYR A 3 2.08 -5.09 49.59
C TYR A 3 1.07 -4.58 48.60
N SER A 4 0.50 -3.37 48.77
CA SER A 4 -0.53 -2.81 47.90
C SER A 4 0.01 -2.10 46.65
N ILE A 5 1.32 -1.82 46.58
CA ILE A 5 1.91 -1.06 45.46
C ILE A 5 2.34 -1.98 44.31
N ILE A 6 2.61 -3.26 44.59
CA ILE A 6 3.09 -4.23 43.58
C ILE A 6 1.92 -4.74 42.70
N ALA A 7 0.70 -4.76 43.23
CA ALA A 7 -0.45 -5.22 42.44
C ALA A 7 -0.94 -4.23 41.39
N ALA A 8 -0.64 -2.94 41.50
CA ALA A 8 -1.06 -1.90 40.56
C ALA A 8 -0.21 -1.83 39.27
N LEU A 9 1.01 -2.38 39.29
CA LEU A 9 1.94 -2.34 38.14
C LEU A 9 1.74 -3.47 37.15
N LEU A 10 0.97 -4.49 37.48
CA LEU A 10 0.70 -5.63 36.61
C LEU A 10 -0.48 -5.45 35.62
N TYR A 11 -1.25 -4.36 35.75
CA TYR A 11 -2.42 -4.10 34.89
C TYR A 11 -2.12 -3.24 33.67
N LEU A 12 -0.88 -2.78 33.47
CA LEU A 12 -0.53 -1.84 32.38
C LEU A 12 0.03 -2.51 31.11
N THR A 13 0.17 -3.82 31.07
CA THR A 13 0.80 -4.51 29.92
C THR A 13 -0.19 -5.16 28.94
N GLY A 14 -1.50 -4.96 29.10
CA GLY A 14 -2.51 -5.72 28.36
C GLY A 14 -3.23 -5.01 27.20
N CYS A 15 -3.00 -3.73 26.92
CA CYS A 15 -3.92 -2.95 26.05
C CYS A 15 -3.39 -2.53 24.69
N SER A 16 -2.17 -2.84 24.28
CA SER A 16 -1.63 -2.37 22.98
C SER A 16 -2.20 -3.12 21.76
N SER A 17 -2.69 -4.34 21.92
CA SER A 17 -3.25 -5.14 20.82
C SER A 17 -4.70 -4.76 20.44
N TYR A 18 -5.41 -4.05 21.30
CA TYR A 18 -6.80 -3.62 21.04
C TYR A 18 -6.93 -2.39 20.14
N PHE A 19 -5.84 -1.69 19.85
CA PHE A 19 -5.83 -0.43 19.10
C PHE A 19 -5.39 -0.56 17.64
N LEU A 20 -5.07 -1.76 17.16
CA LEU A 20 -4.71 -1.99 15.77
C LEU A 20 -5.90 -2.52 14.99
N ALA A 21 -6.05 -2.05 13.74
CA ALA A 21 -7.03 -2.63 12.83
C ALA A 21 -6.75 -4.13 12.63
N ASN A 22 -7.82 -4.93 12.57
CA ASN A 22 -7.72 -6.35 12.30
C ASN A 22 -7.30 -6.62 10.85
N TYR A 23 -6.76 -7.81 10.62
CA TYR A 23 -6.52 -8.31 9.28
C TYR A 23 -7.83 -8.34 8.47
N ASP A 24 -7.78 -7.80 7.26
CA ASP A 24 -8.90 -7.82 6.32
C ASP A 24 -8.47 -8.47 5.01
N THR A 25 -9.22 -9.50 4.60
CA THR A 25 -8.94 -10.26 3.38
C THR A 25 -9.10 -9.41 2.12
N ASN A 26 -10.05 -8.48 2.10
CA ASN A 26 -10.27 -7.60 0.94
C ASN A 26 -9.14 -6.58 0.83
N GLU A 27 -8.67 -6.03 1.95
CA GLU A 27 -7.50 -5.13 1.96
C GLU A 27 -6.27 -5.84 1.37
N TYR A 28 -6.03 -7.08 1.77
CA TYR A 28 -4.93 -7.89 1.23
C TYR A 28 -5.13 -8.22 -0.26
N ALA A 29 -6.34 -8.56 -0.69
CA ALA A 29 -6.64 -8.85 -2.08
C ALA A 29 -6.44 -7.62 -2.99
N LEU A 30 -6.86 -6.44 -2.54
CA LEU A 30 -6.69 -5.19 -3.29
C LEU A 30 -5.22 -4.85 -3.51
N ILE A 31 -4.39 -4.96 -2.49
CA ILE A 31 -2.95 -4.67 -2.65
C ILE A 31 -2.24 -5.74 -3.49
N ASN A 32 -2.66 -7.00 -3.40
CA ASN A 32 -2.14 -8.07 -4.24
C ASN A 32 -2.46 -7.83 -5.73
N ASP A 33 -3.63 -7.33 -6.03
CA ASP A 33 -4.04 -6.98 -7.40
C ASP A 33 -3.19 -5.82 -7.96
N ILE A 34 -2.90 -4.80 -7.17
CA ILE A 34 -2.00 -3.70 -7.57
C ILE A 34 -0.60 -4.24 -7.83
N ARG A 35 -0.07 -5.06 -6.93
CA ARG A 35 1.24 -5.70 -7.09
C ARG A 35 1.33 -6.50 -8.37
N THR A 36 0.36 -7.37 -8.62
CA THR A 36 0.32 -8.21 -9.83
C THR A 36 0.24 -7.36 -11.10
N THR A 37 -0.58 -6.30 -11.08
CA THR A 37 -0.68 -5.37 -12.21
C THR A 37 0.66 -4.68 -12.48
N ALA A 38 1.38 -4.25 -11.44
CA ALA A 38 2.70 -3.65 -11.58
C ALA A 38 3.73 -4.66 -12.14
N GLU A 39 3.81 -5.87 -11.57
CA GLU A 39 4.71 -6.92 -12.04
C GLU A 39 4.52 -7.22 -13.53
N LEU A 40 3.28 -7.37 -13.97
CA LEU A 40 2.96 -7.64 -15.38
C LEU A 40 3.27 -6.43 -16.28
N SER A 41 2.99 -5.22 -15.82
CA SER A 41 3.24 -3.99 -16.58
C SER A 41 4.72 -3.76 -16.86
N LYS A 42 5.60 -4.22 -15.98
CA LYS A 42 7.05 -4.12 -16.14
C LYS A 42 7.55 -4.75 -17.45
N LEU A 43 6.89 -5.81 -17.89
CA LEU A 43 7.22 -6.51 -19.13
C LEU A 43 6.89 -5.69 -20.39
N HIS A 44 6.09 -4.64 -20.25
CA HIS A 44 5.56 -3.82 -21.34
C HIS A 44 6.09 -2.37 -21.35
N CYS A 45 7.18 -2.08 -20.64
CA CYS A 45 7.76 -0.73 -20.59
C CYS A 45 8.20 -0.17 -21.97
N LYS A 46 8.35 -1.03 -22.97
CA LYS A 46 8.62 -0.63 -24.37
C LYS A 46 7.35 -0.24 -25.14
N ASP A 47 6.18 -0.60 -24.66
CA ASP A 47 4.88 -0.30 -25.29
C ASP A 47 4.22 0.89 -24.57
N VAL A 48 4.34 2.06 -25.16
CA VAL A 48 3.82 3.32 -24.60
C VAL A 48 2.31 3.31 -24.47
N THR A 49 1.62 2.71 -25.44
CA THR A 49 0.13 2.64 -25.42
C THR A 49 -0.34 1.72 -24.30
N TYR A 50 0.28 0.54 -24.18
CA TYR A 50 0.01 -0.36 -23.07
C TYR A 50 0.26 0.32 -21.72
N MET A 51 1.44 0.94 -21.57
CA MET A 51 1.84 1.56 -20.30
C MET A 51 0.99 2.76 -19.92
N ARG A 52 0.47 3.54 -20.90
CA ARG A 52 -0.49 4.61 -20.59
C ARG A 52 -1.75 4.06 -19.95
N ASN A 53 -2.32 3.01 -20.53
CA ASN A 53 -3.51 2.35 -19.98
C ASN A 53 -3.21 1.67 -18.63
N ALA A 54 -2.09 0.99 -18.51
CA ALA A 54 -1.68 0.34 -17.27
C ALA A 54 -1.45 1.36 -16.13
N ALA A 55 -0.84 2.50 -16.41
CA ALA A 55 -0.62 3.56 -15.44
C ALA A 55 -1.94 4.15 -14.92
N GLU A 56 -2.93 4.35 -15.80
CA GLU A 56 -4.27 4.79 -15.42
C GLU A 56 -4.97 3.76 -14.52
N ILE A 57 -4.92 2.48 -14.89
CA ILE A 57 -5.49 1.38 -14.11
C ILE A 57 -4.83 1.29 -12.73
N ILE A 58 -3.51 1.36 -12.66
CA ILE A 58 -2.77 1.32 -11.40
C ILE A 58 -3.13 2.52 -10.51
N PHE A 59 -3.23 3.71 -11.09
CA PHE A 59 -3.64 4.91 -10.36
C PHE A 59 -5.06 4.78 -9.80
N TYR A 60 -6.00 4.26 -10.59
CA TYR A 60 -7.36 3.98 -10.13
C TYR A 60 -7.38 2.98 -8.97
N LYS A 61 -6.67 1.85 -9.12
CA LYS A 61 -6.58 0.81 -8.09
C LYS A 61 -5.91 1.32 -6.80
N ALA A 62 -4.86 2.11 -6.91
CA ALA A 62 -4.19 2.72 -5.77
C ALA A 62 -5.09 3.72 -5.04
N THR A 63 -5.90 4.48 -5.78
CA THR A 63 -6.91 5.38 -5.21
C THR A 63 -7.98 4.60 -4.44
N ALA A 64 -8.51 3.53 -5.04
CA ALA A 64 -9.50 2.67 -4.42
C ALA A 64 -8.92 1.99 -3.15
N PHE A 65 -7.70 1.49 -3.22
CA PHE A 65 -7.02 0.89 -2.08
C PHE A 65 -6.84 1.89 -0.92
N LYS A 66 -6.34 3.10 -1.22
CA LYS A 66 -6.20 4.15 -0.20
C LYS A 66 -7.54 4.51 0.44
N ASN A 67 -8.59 4.64 -0.35
CA ASN A 67 -9.94 4.93 0.17
C ASN A 67 -10.46 3.79 1.05
N PHE A 68 -10.24 2.53 0.64
CA PHE A 68 -10.60 1.35 1.41
C PHE A 68 -9.89 1.32 2.77
N THR A 69 -8.56 1.43 2.77
CA THR A 69 -7.77 1.41 4.02
C THR A 69 -8.11 2.56 4.96
N SER A 70 -8.47 3.71 4.43
CA SER A 70 -8.86 4.89 5.21
C SER A 70 -10.22 4.73 5.90
N GLY A 71 -11.02 3.74 5.52
CA GLY A 71 -12.30 3.41 6.15
C GLY A 71 -12.17 2.67 7.48
N PHE A 72 -10.97 2.17 7.81
CA PHE A 72 -10.72 1.46 9.07
C PHE A 72 -10.12 2.38 10.13
N GLY A 73 -10.66 2.32 11.35
CA GLY A 73 -10.02 2.94 12.51
C GLY A 73 -8.72 2.21 12.87
N HIS A 74 -7.74 2.96 13.41
CA HIS A 74 -6.45 2.42 13.87
C HIS A 74 -5.64 1.69 12.79
N ASN A 75 -5.67 2.22 11.57
CA ASN A 75 -5.03 1.68 10.38
C ASN A 75 -3.94 2.61 9.82
N GLU A 76 -3.33 3.42 10.67
CA GLU A 76 -2.43 4.52 10.29
C GLU A 76 -1.26 4.06 9.43
N ASP A 77 -0.65 2.90 9.75
CA ASP A 77 0.48 2.36 8.98
C ASP A 77 0.07 1.99 7.56
N SER A 78 -1.08 1.32 7.40
CA SER A 78 -1.62 0.99 6.08
C SER A 78 -2.03 2.24 5.30
N ILE A 79 -2.64 3.23 5.96
CA ILE A 79 -3.06 4.50 5.34
C ILE A 79 -1.83 5.29 4.86
N SER A 80 -0.79 5.39 5.67
CA SER A 80 0.46 6.05 5.31
C SER A 80 1.12 5.37 4.12
N ALA A 81 1.24 4.06 4.15
CA ALA A 81 1.82 3.28 3.07
C ALA A 81 0.98 3.34 1.78
N ALA A 82 -0.36 3.30 1.90
CA ALA A 82 -1.28 3.48 0.78
C ALA A 82 -1.17 4.87 0.14
N SER A 83 -0.96 5.90 0.95
CA SER A 83 -0.74 7.28 0.45
C SER A 83 0.56 7.37 -0.34
N ASN A 84 1.63 6.72 0.11
CA ASN A 84 2.89 6.66 -0.62
C ASN A 84 2.72 5.91 -1.97
N LEU A 85 2.06 4.75 -1.95
CA LEU A 85 1.74 3.98 -3.16
C LEU A 85 0.95 4.82 -4.17
N LEU A 86 -0.07 5.54 -3.70
CA LEU A 86 -0.89 6.43 -4.53
C LEU A 86 -0.05 7.54 -5.16
N ASN A 87 0.88 8.14 -4.43
CA ASN A 87 1.76 9.17 -4.97
C ASN A 87 2.65 8.63 -6.10
N ILE A 88 3.20 7.42 -5.95
CA ILE A 88 4.00 6.78 -7.01
C ILE A 88 3.12 6.50 -8.24
N ALA A 89 1.94 5.95 -8.04
CA ALA A 89 0.99 5.63 -9.10
C ALA A 89 0.51 6.90 -9.85
N LYS A 90 0.22 7.96 -9.11
CA LYS A 90 -0.15 9.27 -9.66
C LYS A 90 0.98 9.83 -10.54
N GLY A 91 2.21 9.83 -10.04
CA GLY A 91 3.37 10.32 -10.80
C GLY A 91 3.59 9.53 -12.09
N LEU A 92 3.43 8.21 -12.08
CA LEU A 92 3.50 7.38 -13.27
C LEU A 92 2.40 7.75 -14.28
N ASN A 93 1.16 7.88 -13.83
CA ASN A 93 0.02 8.23 -14.67
C ASN A 93 0.17 9.62 -15.28
N GLU A 94 0.55 10.62 -14.51
CA GLU A 94 0.79 11.99 -14.99
C GLU A 94 1.91 12.02 -16.04
N LYS A 95 2.99 11.26 -15.84
CA LYS A 95 4.10 11.19 -16.79
C LYS A 95 3.68 10.62 -18.13
N TYR A 96 2.90 9.55 -18.15
CA TYR A 96 2.39 8.95 -19.40
C TYR A 96 1.32 9.80 -20.11
N ASN A 97 0.68 10.71 -19.39
CA ASN A 97 -0.32 11.64 -19.93
C ASN A 97 0.23 13.06 -20.23
N SER A 98 1.53 13.31 -20.00
CA SER A 98 2.15 14.63 -20.21
C SER A 98 2.40 15.00 -21.67
N GLY A 99 2.16 14.10 -22.62
CA GLY A 99 2.53 14.29 -24.03
C GLY A 99 3.99 13.98 -24.36
N VAL A 100 4.84 13.72 -23.36
CA VAL A 100 6.23 13.31 -23.54
C VAL A 100 6.36 11.83 -23.16
N VAL A 101 6.90 11.03 -24.09
CA VAL A 101 7.10 9.59 -23.89
C VAL A 101 8.18 9.37 -22.80
N PRO A 102 7.88 8.68 -21.69
CA PRO A 102 8.88 8.35 -20.70
C PRO A 102 9.94 7.39 -21.23
N SER A 103 11.14 7.43 -20.67
CA SER A 103 12.17 6.43 -20.98
C SER A 103 11.77 5.05 -20.42
N ILE A 104 12.31 3.99 -21.05
CA ILE A 104 12.15 2.62 -20.54
C ILE A 104 12.69 2.50 -19.12
N ALA A 105 13.86 3.09 -18.85
CA ALA A 105 14.45 3.09 -17.50
C ALA A 105 13.55 3.78 -16.45
N TYR A 106 12.90 4.88 -16.80
CA TYR A 106 11.91 5.52 -15.94
C TYR A 106 10.74 4.59 -15.64
N CYS A 107 10.18 3.98 -16.68
CA CYS A 107 9.08 3.01 -16.54
C CYS A 107 9.45 1.87 -15.61
N GLU A 108 10.56 1.19 -15.88
CA GLU A 108 11.03 0.05 -15.07
C GLU A 108 11.26 0.43 -13.62
N SER A 109 11.87 1.59 -13.37
CA SER A 109 12.10 2.10 -12.02
C SER A 109 10.81 2.37 -11.27
N LYS A 110 9.85 3.06 -11.89
CA LYS A 110 8.56 3.39 -11.25
C LYS A 110 7.69 2.18 -11.00
N VAL A 111 7.62 1.26 -11.96
CA VAL A 111 6.87 0.01 -11.81
C VAL A 111 7.50 -0.88 -10.74
N SER A 112 8.83 -0.96 -10.65
CA SER A 112 9.52 -1.67 -9.57
C SER A 112 9.23 -1.03 -8.21
N SER A 113 9.19 0.30 -8.11
CA SER A 113 8.81 1.00 -6.87
C SER A 113 7.37 0.68 -6.44
N LEU A 114 6.43 0.57 -7.39
CA LEU A 114 5.06 0.15 -7.11
C LEU A 114 5.01 -1.29 -6.59
N GLU A 115 5.75 -2.20 -7.21
CA GLU A 115 5.86 -3.59 -6.80
C GLU A 115 6.41 -3.71 -5.37
N ASP A 116 7.53 -3.05 -5.08
CA ASP A 116 8.21 -3.11 -3.79
C ASP A 116 7.36 -2.47 -2.68
N THR A 117 6.72 -1.34 -2.97
CA THR A 117 5.80 -0.69 -2.03
C THR A 117 4.59 -1.58 -1.74
N SER A 118 4.05 -2.25 -2.76
CA SER A 118 2.94 -3.19 -2.59
C SER A 118 3.33 -4.40 -1.73
N LYS A 119 4.54 -4.95 -1.91
CA LYS A 119 5.09 -6.02 -1.05
C LYS A 119 5.22 -5.58 0.41
N ALA A 120 5.72 -4.36 0.63
CA ALA A 120 5.82 -3.79 1.98
C ALA A 120 4.44 -3.65 2.63
N ILE A 121 3.44 -3.17 1.91
CA ILE A 121 2.05 -3.07 2.38
C ILE A 121 1.46 -4.44 2.69
N GLN A 122 1.67 -5.45 1.84
CA GLN A 122 1.25 -6.82 2.13
C GLN A 122 1.82 -7.33 3.46
N THR A 123 3.08 -7.00 3.75
CA THR A 123 3.73 -7.36 5.02
C THR A 123 3.07 -6.65 6.21
N ILE A 124 2.73 -5.37 6.07
CA ILE A 124 2.01 -4.61 7.11
C ILE A 124 0.67 -5.26 7.40
N ILE A 125 -0.12 -5.53 6.36
CA ILE A 125 -1.45 -6.13 6.49
C ILE A 125 -1.37 -7.55 7.11
N ALA A 126 -0.42 -8.36 6.66
CA ALA A 126 -0.25 -9.74 7.14
C ALA A 126 0.11 -9.84 8.64
N ARG A 127 0.67 -8.78 9.22
CA ARG A 127 1.02 -8.69 10.64
C ARG A 127 -0.11 -8.23 11.54
N LYS A 128 -1.23 -7.80 10.98
CA LYS A 128 -2.40 -7.37 11.75
C LYS A 128 -2.99 -8.55 12.53
N PRO A 129 -3.57 -8.29 13.73
CA PRO A 129 -4.27 -9.33 14.48
C PRO A 129 -5.45 -9.89 13.70
N ARG A 130 -5.72 -11.18 13.90
CA ARG A 130 -6.84 -11.91 13.31
C ARG A 130 -7.98 -12.08 14.30
#